data_fe34ee1d22830ab54dd48cd31a9c7481
#
_entry.id   fe34ee1d22830ab54dd48cd31a9c7481
#
_cell.length_a   1.000
_cell.length_b   1.000
_cell.length_c   1.000
_cell.angle_alpha   90.00
_cell.angle_beta   90.00
_cell.angle_gamma   90.00
#
_symmetry.space_group_name_H-M   'P 1'
#
loop_
_entity.id
_entity.type
_entity.pdbx_description
1 polymer ?
#
loop_
_entity_poly.entity_id
_entity_poly.type
_entity_poly.pdbx_seq_one_letter_code
_entity_poly.pdbx_strand_id
1 'polypeptide(L)'
;MMVQLAELLRTEEGFSPTVEESQGSVQNVKEAAMRTGNYLFTSPPSLLVAASDSTGAFEGDPAFDGARTLFVMPYVTMHIVARADAGIASLSDLAGKTFVPGGTGTFCEGRTRAVLQALEMEEAIDLVDLELSAASNALRNRRIDAFSTCSAHPTPQLSELATTLDVVLVPFSEAEREAILALDPLSGPIAIAADTYPGQDADVPTVGVPVGAYATTHMSDDMAHAITRTFWENREALAGERPWWAGVSPELIAYLWAEVHPGAARYYEEIGVEIPAR
;
A
#
# COMPACT_ATOMS: atom_id res chain seq x y z
N MET A 1 9.80 0.10 5.80
CA MET A 1 9.85 -1.21 5.12
C MET A 1 11.08 -1.35 4.19
N MET A 2 11.23 -0.54 3.14
CA MET A 2 12.34 -0.68 2.17
C MET A 2 13.73 -0.52 2.78
N VAL A 3 13.92 0.36 3.77
CA VAL A 3 15.20 0.48 4.50
C VAL A 3 15.56 -0.82 5.21
N GLN A 4 14.61 -1.45 5.90
CA GLN A 4 14.83 -2.74 6.58
C GLN A 4 15.17 -3.86 5.58
N LEU A 5 14.46 -3.90 4.45
CA LEU A 5 14.77 -4.86 3.38
C LEU A 5 16.18 -4.61 2.82
N ALA A 6 16.57 -3.36 2.60
CA ALA A 6 17.91 -3.04 2.13
C ALA A 6 19.00 -3.40 3.16
N GLU A 7 18.75 -3.19 4.45
CA GLU A 7 19.64 -3.61 5.53
C GLU A 7 19.80 -5.14 5.55
N LEU A 8 18.68 -5.86 5.41
CA LEU A 8 18.70 -7.31 5.30
C LEU A 8 19.52 -7.78 4.09
N LEU A 9 19.26 -7.22 2.91
CA LEU A 9 19.99 -7.61 1.69
C LEU A 9 21.49 -7.31 1.74
N ARG A 10 21.93 -6.32 2.54
CA ARG A 10 23.37 -6.06 2.74
C ARG A 10 24.10 -7.17 3.51
N THR A 11 23.37 -8.06 4.16
CA THR A 11 23.98 -9.23 4.82
C THR A 11 24.41 -10.32 3.82
N GLU A 12 23.86 -10.29 2.60
CA GLU A 12 24.22 -11.22 1.53
C GLU A 12 25.47 -10.75 0.79
N GLU A 13 26.37 -11.68 0.50
CA GLU A 13 27.62 -11.40 -0.23
C GLU A 13 27.30 -10.89 -1.65
N GLY A 14 27.94 -9.79 -2.03
CA GLY A 14 27.75 -9.19 -3.35
C GLY A 14 26.56 -8.21 -3.47
N PHE A 15 25.79 -8.00 -2.40
CA PHE A 15 24.69 -7.03 -2.41
C PHE A 15 25.10 -5.70 -1.77
N SER A 16 24.84 -4.61 -2.49
CA SER A 16 25.03 -3.24 -2.00
C SER A 16 23.84 -2.36 -2.39
N PRO A 17 22.61 -2.65 -1.86
CA PRO A 17 21.44 -1.91 -2.23
C PRO A 17 21.47 -0.47 -1.69
N THR A 18 21.02 0.47 -2.52
CA THR A 18 20.70 1.83 -2.13
C THR A 18 19.19 2.01 -2.09
N VAL A 19 18.68 2.72 -1.09
CA VAL A 19 17.26 3.07 -1.00
C VAL A 19 17.08 4.46 -1.58
N GLU A 20 16.21 4.57 -2.58
CA GLU A 20 15.81 5.82 -3.17
C GLU A 20 14.44 6.22 -2.62
N GLU A 21 14.31 7.48 -2.22
CA GLU A 21 13.05 8.04 -1.77
C GLU A 21 12.17 8.39 -2.96
N SER A 22 10.88 8.08 -2.87
CA SER A 22 9.89 8.40 -3.90
C SER A 22 8.63 8.98 -3.29
N GLN A 23 7.80 9.63 -4.10
CA GLN A 23 6.49 10.15 -3.69
C GLN A 23 5.41 9.06 -3.67
N GLY A 24 5.79 7.78 -3.87
CA GLY A 24 4.88 6.64 -3.75
C GLY A 24 4.82 5.76 -5.00
N SER A 25 3.86 4.83 -4.99
CA SER A 25 3.82 3.72 -5.94
C SER A 25 3.66 4.13 -7.42
N VAL A 26 2.99 5.24 -7.70
CA VAL A 26 2.88 5.76 -9.09
C VAL A 26 4.26 6.12 -9.62
N GLN A 27 5.05 6.88 -8.87
CA GLN A 27 6.42 7.22 -9.25
C GLN A 27 7.29 5.96 -9.36
N ASN A 28 7.17 5.02 -8.43
CA ASN A 28 7.94 3.77 -8.46
C ASN A 28 7.76 3.02 -9.79
N VAL A 29 6.52 2.91 -10.27
CA VAL A 29 6.21 2.22 -11.55
C VAL A 29 6.74 3.01 -12.74
N LYS A 30 6.59 4.34 -12.76
CA LYS A 30 7.14 5.20 -13.84
C LYS A 30 8.66 5.10 -13.92
N GLU A 31 9.35 5.10 -12.80
CA GLU A 31 10.79 4.92 -12.76
C GLU A 31 11.21 3.52 -13.19
N ALA A 32 10.49 2.47 -12.77
CA ALA A 32 10.77 1.11 -13.19
C ALA A 32 10.69 0.93 -14.70
N ALA A 33 9.74 1.61 -15.37
CA ALA A 33 9.58 1.59 -16.83
C ALA A 33 10.78 2.19 -17.57
N MET A 34 11.56 3.06 -16.94
CA MET A 34 12.72 3.75 -17.55
C MET A 34 14.06 3.09 -17.20
N ARG A 35 14.11 2.20 -16.22
CA ARG A 35 15.37 1.64 -15.70
C ARG A 35 15.74 0.34 -16.39
N THR A 36 17.05 0.17 -16.61
CA THR A 36 17.68 -0.98 -17.29
C THR A 36 18.71 -1.64 -16.37
N GLY A 37 18.41 -2.05 -15.22
CA GLY A 37 19.36 -2.68 -14.30
C GLY A 37 18.65 -3.41 -13.16
N ASN A 38 19.42 -3.79 -12.17
CA ASN A 38 18.86 -4.38 -10.96
C ASN A 38 18.11 -3.31 -10.18
N TYR A 39 16.81 -3.26 -10.37
CA TYR A 39 15.91 -2.32 -9.71
C TYR A 39 14.78 -3.08 -9.04
N LEU A 40 14.60 -2.85 -7.74
CA LEU A 40 13.50 -3.38 -6.94
C LEU A 40 12.58 -2.22 -6.57
N PHE A 41 11.29 -2.40 -6.80
CA PHE A 41 10.28 -1.41 -6.46
C PHE A 41 9.04 -2.08 -5.88
N THR A 42 8.19 -1.29 -5.25
CA THR A 42 6.94 -1.77 -4.66
C THR A 42 5.75 -1.05 -5.29
N SER A 43 4.67 -1.78 -5.52
CA SER A 43 3.43 -1.24 -6.08
C SER A 43 2.23 -2.11 -5.71
N PRO A 44 1.03 -1.55 -5.58
CA PRO A 44 -0.21 -2.29 -5.73
C PRO A 44 -0.34 -2.85 -7.15
N PRO A 45 -0.93 -4.05 -7.33
CA PRO A 45 -1.15 -4.66 -8.64
C PRO A 45 -1.95 -3.79 -9.61
N SER A 46 -2.94 -3.04 -9.11
CA SER A 46 -3.79 -2.16 -9.92
C SER A 46 -3.01 -1.09 -10.67
N LEU A 47 -1.90 -0.59 -10.11
CA LEU A 47 -1.04 0.37 -10.82
C LEU A 47 -0.23 -0.29 -11.94
N LEU A 48 0.13 -1.56 -11.80
CA LEU A 48 0.80 -2.30 -12.88
C LEU A 48 -0.17 -2.57 -14.04
N VAL A 49 -1.42 -2.91 -13.73
CA VAL A 49 -2.50 -3.03 -14.75
C VAL A 49 -2.67 -1.68 -15.46
N ALA A 50 -2.82 -0.59 -14.71
CA ALA A 50 -2.97 0.74 -15.29
C ALA A 50 -1.76 1.17 -16.15
N ALA A 51 -0.54 0.80 -15.75
CA ALA A 51 0.67 1.08 -16.52
C ALA A 51 0.77 0.22 -17.79
N SER A 52 0.36 -1.04 -17.74
CA SER A 52 0.26 -1.92 -18.92
C SER A 52 -0.76 -1.39 -19.93
N ASP A 53 -1.91 -0.88 -19.46
CA ASP A 53 -3.00 -0.36 -20.29
C ASP A 53 -2.83 1.13 -20.65
N SER A 54 -1.79 1.80 -20.15
CA SER A 54 -1.56 3.26 -20.31
C SER A 54 -2.78 4.10 -19.88
N THR A 55 -3.36 3.78 -18.72
CA THR A 55 -4.57 4.41 -18.18
C THR A 55 -4.33 5.14 -16.86
N GLY A 56 -5.27 5.98 -16.46
CA GLY A 56 -5.22 6.69 -15.18
C GLY A 56 -3.96 7.54 -15.01
N ALA A 57 -3.18 7.28 -13.98
CA ALA A 57 -1.93 8.02 -13.72
C ALA A 57 -0.83 7.80 -14.79
N PHE A 58 -1.04 6.86 -15.71
CA PHE A 58 -0.11 6.50 -16.80
C PHE A 58 -0.66 6.88 -18.19
N GLU A 59 -1.75 7.64 -18.26
CA GLU A 59 -2.29 8.11 -19.52
C GLU A 59 -1.24 8.95 -20.27
N GLY A 60 -0.94 8.53 -21.52
CA GLY A 60 0.09 9.15 -22.36
C GLY A 60 1.51 8.61 -22.15
N ASP A 61 1.75 7.80 -21.13
CA ASP A 61 3.00 7.06 -20.97
C ASP A 61 3.01 5.80 -21.87
N PRO A 62 4.18 5.32 -22.32
CA PRO A 62 4.28 4.02 -22.98
C PRO A 62 3.81 2.89 -22.07
N ALA A 63 3.14 1.88 -22.62
CA ALA A 63 2.74 0.67 -21.89
C ALA A 63 3.95 -0.01 -21.23
N PHE A 64 3.77 -0.44 -19.97
CA PHE A 64 4.83 -1.08 -19.19
C PHE A 64 4.44 -2.48 -18.73
N ASP A 65 5.00 -3.49 -19.40
CA ASP A 65 4.81 -4.93 -19.10
C ASP A 65 6.07 -5.59 -18.51
N GLY A 66 7.08 -4.78 -18.20
CA GLY A 66 8.38 -5.25 -17.75
C GLY A 66 8.47 -5.64 -16.27
N ALA A 67 7.42 -5.46 -15.48
CA ALA A 67 7.40 -5.84 -14.07
C ALA A 67 7.41 -7.35 -13.86
N ARG A 68 8.18 -7.83 -12.89
CA ARG A 68 8.25 -9.24 -12.49
C ARG A 68 8.16 -9.34 -10.97
N THR A 69 7.24 -10.14 -10.48
CA THR A 69 7.00 -10.35 -9.04
C THR A 69 8.17 -11.08 -8.40
N LEU A 70 8.65 -10.55 -7.27
CA LEU A 70 9.60 -11.23 -6.40
C LEU A 70 8.89 -11.84 -5.18
N PHE A 71 8.20 -11.02 -4.40
CA PHE A 71 7.46 -11.45 -3.21
C PHE A 71 6.38 -10.45 -2.82
N VAL A 72 5.55 -10.86 -1.87
CA VAL A 72 4.47 -10.03 -1.32
C VAL A 72 5.02 -9.14 -0.20
N MET A 73 4.57 -7.91 -0.18
CA MET A 73 4.79 -6.93 0.88
C MET A 73 3.57 -6.85 1.79
N PRO A 74 3.67 -6.25 2.98
CA PRO A 74 2.51 -5.96 3.80
C PRO A 74 1.43 -5.19 3.04
N TYR A 75 0.17 -5.55 3.30
CA TYR A 75 -0.99 -4.86 2.71
C TYR A 75 -0.95 -3.36 2.97
N VAL A 76 -1.36 -2.59 1.99
CA VAL A 76 -1.67 -1.17 2.14
C VAL A 76 -3.13 -1.07 2.58
N THR A 77 -3.33 -0.71 3.83
CA THR A 77 -4.64 -0.55 4.47
C THR A 77 -5.11 0.90 4.29
N MET A 78 -6.36 1.07 3.93
CA MET A 78 -6.98 2.38 3.85
C MET A 78 -7.42 2.84 5.24
N HIS A 79 -6.95 3.99 5.68
CA HIS A 79 -7.33 4.64 6.92
C HIS A 79 -8.09 5.92 6.60
N ILE A 80 -9.29 6.07 7.14
CA ILE A 80 -9.98 7.36 7.19
C ILE A 80 -9.82 7.87 8.62
N VAL A 81 -9.13 8.99 8.77
CA VAL A 81 -8.74 9.56 10.06
C VAL A 81 -9.48 10.86 10.28
N ALA A 82 -10.26 10.96 11.34
CA ALA A 82 -11.00 12.16 11.70
C ALA A 82 -10.62 12.64 13.11
N ARG A 83 -10.82 13.93 13.41
CA ARG A 83 -10.80 14.37 14.81
C ARG A 83 -12.00 13.80 15.55
N ALA A 84 -11.81 13.37 16.79
CA ALA A 84 -12.89 12.84 17.63
C ALA A 84 -14.05 13.85 17.82
N ASP A 85 -13.74 15.15 17.82
CA ASP A 85 -14.74 16.23 17.96
C ASP A 85 -15.39 16.69 16.63
N ALA A 86 -15.04 16.08 15.50
CA ALA A 86 -15.62 16.43 14.20
C ALA A 86 -17.00 15.81 13.94
N GLY A 87 -17.44 14.87 14.81
CA GLY A 87 -18.72 14.18 14.66
C GLY A 87 -18.75 13.24 13.45
N ILE A 88 -17.62 12.60 13.12
CA ILE A 88 -17.51 11.65 12.01
C ILE A 88 -17.28 10.27 12.62
N ALA A 89 -18.29 9.40 12.57
CA ALA A 89 -18.27 8.04 13.07
C ALA A 89 -18.44 6.98 11.96
N SER A 90 -18.89 7.41 10.77
CA SER A 90 -19.11 6.60 9.58
C SER A 90 -18.70 7.38 8.33
N LEU A 91 -18.56 6.70 7.19
CA LEU A 91 -18.23 7.39 5.92
C LEU A 91 -19.30 8.41 5.56
N SER A 92 -20.59 8.13 5.80
CA SER A 92 -21.69 9.05 5.50
C SER A 92 -21.59 10.39 6.26
N ASP A 93 -20.90 10.42 7.41
CA ASP A 93 -20.73 11.66 8.18
C ASP A 93 -19.66 12.60 7.56
N LEU A 94 -18.96 12.16 6.52
CA LEU A 94 -18.05 13.02 5.74
C LEU A 94 -18.81 14.05 4.89
N ALA A 95 -20.12 13.88 4.68
CA ALA A 95 -20.91 14.85 3.92
C ALA A 95 -20.83 16.26 4.57
N GLY A 96 -20.46 17.26 3.77
CA GLY A 96 -20.25 18.64 4.19
C GLY A 96 -19.01 18.86 5.05
N LYS A 97 -18.10 17.89 5.16
CA LYS A 97 -16.82 18.00 5.88
C LYS A 97 -15.67 18.29 4.94
N THR A 98 -14.67 18.97 5.45
CA THR A 98 -13.42 19.25 4.75
C THR A 98 -12.51 18.04 4.86
N PHE A 99 -12.21 17.41 3.72
CA PHE A 99 -11.51 16.13 3.67
C PHE A 99 -10.34 16.11 2.69
N VAL A 100 -9.19 15.59 3.10
CA VAL A 100 -8.02 15.34 2.23
C VAL A 100 -8.04 13.87 1.79
N PRO A 101 -8.19 13.58 0.49
CA PRO A 101 -8.39 12.21 0.01
C PRO A 101 -7.10 11.37 -0.11
N GLY A 102 -5.99 11.78 0.50
CA GLY A 102 -4.78 10.95 0.55
C GLY A 102 -3.51 11.58 -0.03
N GLY A 103 -3.52 12.87 -0.31
CA GLY A 103 -2.37 13.63 -0.85
C GLY A 103 -2.32 13.63 -2.37
N THR A 104 -2.08 14.80 -2.91
CA THR A 104 -2.15 15.09 -4.34
C THR A 104 -1.23 14.20 -5.17
N GLY A 105 -1.78 13.56 -6.20
CA GLY A 105 -1.03 12.71 -7.15
C GLY A 105 -0.60 11.35 -6.61
N THR A 106 -1.05 10.96 -5.40
CA THR A 106 -0.69 9.68 -4.79
C THR A 106 -1.65 8.56 -5.18
N PHE A 107 -1.20 7.31 -5.00
CA PHE A 107 -2.10 6.15 -5.08
C PHE A 107 -3.30 6.28 -4.14
N CYS A 108 -3.07 6.80 -2.91
CA CYS A 108 -4.12 6.94 -1.92
C CYS A 108 -5.21 7.93 -2.34
N GLU A 109 -4.84 9.05 -2.97
CA GLU A 109 -5.80 9.99 -3.52
C GLU A 109 -6.69 9.33 -4.57
N GLY A 110 -6.08 8.71 -5.59
CA GLY A 110 -6.84 8.02 -6.64
C GLY A 110 -7.75 6.93 -6.08
N ARG A 111 -7.25 6.15 -5.13
CA ARG A 111 -8.02 5.10 -4.47
C ARG A 111 -9.19 5.67 -3.67
N THR A 112 -8.95 6.70 -2.87
CA THR A 112 -10.00 7.32 -2.05
C THR A 112 -11.09 7.94 -2.91
N ARG A 113 -10.72 8.67 -3.96
CA ARG A 113 -11.69 9.24 -4.90
C ARG A 113 -12.53 8.15 -5.57
N ALA A 114 -11.91 7.05 -6.03
CA ALA A 114 -12.63 5.92 -6.61
C ALA A 114 -13.62 5.29 -5.62
N VAL A 115 -13.26 5.16 -4.35
CA VAL A 115 -14.15 4.68 -3.28
C VAL A 115 -15.32 5.65 -3.07
N LEU A 116 -15.05 6.94 -2.96
CA LEU A 116 -16.10 7.95 -2.76
C LEU A 116 -17.06 8.03 -3.95
N GLN A 117 -16.55 7.90 -5.18
CA GLN A 117 -17.38 7.86 -6.40
C GLN A 117 -18.29 6.62 -6.42
N ALA A 118 -17.76 5.46 -6.09
CA ALA A 118 -18.52 4.22 -6.04
C ALA A 118 -19.63 4.23 -4.98
N LEU A 119 -19.40 4.94 -3.89
CA LEU A 119 -20.39 5.15 -2.84
C LEU A 119 -21.28 6.37 -3.11
N GLU A 120 -21.14 7.02 -4.27
CA GLU A 120 -21.88 8.24 -4.67
C GLU A 120 -21.74 9.39 -3.66
N MET A 121 -20.59 9.50 -3.01
CA MET A 121 -20.36 10.44 -1.90
C MET A 121 -19.47 11.63 -2.29
N GLU A 122 -18.70 11.55 -3.37
CA GLU A 122 -17.66 12.54 -3.69
C GLU A 122 -18.19 13.98 -3.77
N GLU A 123 -19.37 14.19 -4.40
CA GLU A 123 -19.96 15.51 -4.56
C GLU A 123 -20.48 16.12 -3.25
N ALA A 124 -20.71 15.30 -2.23
CA ALA A 124 -21.21 15.76 -0.94
C ALA A 124 -20.10 16.20 0.04
N ILE A 125 -18.83 16.00 -0.32
CA ILE A 125 -17.66 16.20 0.55
C ILE A 125 -16.85 17.37 0.01
N ASP A 126 -16.37 18.26 0.91
CA ASP A 126 -15.46 19.35 0.55
C ASP A 126 -14.03 18.81 0.45
N LEU A 127 -13.64 18.35 -0.75
CA LEU A 127 -12.33 17.78 -1.01
C LEU A 127 -11.28 18.86 -1.13
N VAL A 128 -10.17 18.69 -0.38
CA VAL A 128 -9.04 19.63 -0.34
C VAL A 128 -7.79 18.99 -0.89
N ASP A 129 -7.16 19.64 -1.84
CA ASP A 129 -5.86 19.25 -2.37
C ASP A 129 -4.75 19.70 -1.41
N LEU A 130 -4.11 18.72 -0.78
CA LEU A 130 -3.05 18.94 0.19
C LEU A 130 -2.07 17.76 0.14
N GLU A 131 -0.79 18.05 0.33
CA GLU A 131 0.21 16.99 0.49
C GLU A 131 -0.06 16.17 1.76
N LEU A 132 0.07 14.84 1.67
CA LEU A 132 -0.23 13.93 2.78
C LEU A 132 0.62 14.23 4.03
N SER A 133 1.87 14.65 3.86
CA SER A 133 2.77 15.05 4.94
C SER A 133 2.24 16.25 5.75
N ALA A 134 1.42 17.10 5.14
CA ALA A 134 0.81 18.27 5.79
C ALA A 134 -0.54 17.96 6.45
N ALA A 135 -1.19 16.83 6.12
CA ALA A 135 -2.54 16.50 6.55
C ALA A 135 -2.68 16.40 8.08
N SER A 136 -1.72 15.76 8.77
CA SER A 136 -1.73 15.68 10.25
C SER A 136 -1.73 17.05 10.92
N ASN A 137 -0.92 17.98 10.40
CA ASN A 137 -0.88 19.36 10.92
C ASN A 137 -2.15 20.14 10.58
N ALA A 138 -2.71 19.93 9.39
CA ALA A 138 -3.98 20.55 9.00
C ALA A 138 -5.13 20.06 9.89
N LEU A 139 -5.19 18.76 10.19
CA LEU A 139 -6.17 18.16 11.11
C LEU A 139 -6.02 18.76 12.53
N ARG A 140 -4.81 18.80 13.07
CA ARG A 140 -4.51 19.38 14.39
C ARG A 140 -4.91 20.85 14.49
N ASN A 141 -4.67 21.62 13.43
CA ASN A 141 -5.01 23.04 13.35
C ASN A 141 -6.47 23.30 12.90
N ARG A 142 -7.33 22.30 12.84
CA ARG A 142 -8.74 22.38 12.46
C ARG A 142 -8.98 23.01 11.08
N ARG A 143 -8.02 22.86 10.15
CA ARG A 143 -8.15 23.28 8.75
C ARG A 143 -8.87 22.26 7.90
N ILE A 144 -8.85 21.01 8.34
CA ILE A 144 -9.60 19.88 7.77
C ILE A 144 -10.27 19.10 8.90
N ASP A 145 -11.32 18.38 8.58
CA ASP A 145 -12.07 17.55 9.54
C ASP A 145 -11.58 16.10 9.54
N ALA A 146 -11.13 15.61 8.37
CA ALA A 146 -10.59 14.27 8.21
C ALA A 146 -9.62 14.20 7.02
N PHE A 147 -8.85 13.10 6.97
CA PHE A 147 -8.04 12.76 5.81
C PHE A 147 -7.97 11.23 5.64
N SER A 148 -7.66 10.80 4.40
CA SER A 148 -7.32 9.42 4.10
C SER A 148 -5.80 9.21 4.08
N THR A 149 -5.34 8.05 4.51
CA THR A 149 -3.99 7.57 4.27
C THR A 149 -3.99 6.07 3.98
N CYS A 150 -3.16 5.66 3.03
CA CYS A 150 -3.05 4.28 2.59
C CYS A 150 -1.64 3.77 2.89
N SER A 151 -1.52 2.95 3.91
CA SER A 151 -0.23 2.44 4.37
C SER A 151 -0.42 1.13 5.13
N ALA A 152 0.64 0.35 5.27
CA ALA A 152 0.63 -0.74 6.25
C ALA A 152 0.49 -0.16 7.66
N HIS A 153 -0.23 -0.84 8.53
CA HIS A 153 -0.45 -0.41 9.91
C HIS A 153 0.36 -1.26 10.91
N PRO A 154 0.75 -0.67 12.07
CA PRO A 154 0.61 0.73 12.45
C PRO A 154 1.51 1.69 11.65
N THR A 155 0.98 2.88 11.28
CA THR A 155 1.80 3.90 10.63
C THR A 155 2.43 4.82 11.67
N PRO A 156 3.72 5.14 11.59
CA PRO A 156 4.36 6.04 12.57
C PRO A 156 3.67 7.41 12.65
N GLN A 157 3.31 7.98 11.51
CA GLN A 157 2.63 9.27 11.44
C GLN A 157 1.31 9.29 12.21
N LEU A 158 0.48 8.24 12.06
CA LEU A 158 -0.80 8.16 12.75
C LEU A 158 -0.61 7.82 14.23
N SER A 159 0.36 6.96 14.56
CA SER A 159 0.70 6.69 15.98
C SER A 159 1.14 7.98 16.70
N GLU A 160 1.99 8.80 16.07
CA GLU A 160 2.39 10.10 16.63
C GLU A 160 1.21 11.07 16.74
N LEU A 161 0.37 11.15 15.69
CA LEU A 161 -0.81 12.02 15.71
C LEU A 161 -1.75 11.65 16.87
N ALA A 162 -2.04 10.37 17.05
CA ALA A 162 -2.94 9.86 18.08
C ALA A 162 -2.43 10.07 19.52
N THR A 163 -1.11 10.30 19.73
CA THR A 163 -0.58 10.68 21.05
C THR A 163 -0.85 12.13 21.41
N THR A 164 -1.17 13.00 20.44
CA THR A 164 -1.25 14.46 20.61
C THR A 164 -2.61 15.04 20.25
N LEU A 165 -3.47 14.25 19.64
CA LEU A 165 -4.81 14.62 19.22
C LEU A 165 -5.74 13.41 19.34
N ASP A 166 -6.92 13.62 19.93
CA ASP A 166 -7.94 12.59 19.96
C ASP A 166 -8.50 12.39 18.52
N VAL A 167 -8.20 11.25 17.95
CA VAL A 167 -8.61 10.87 16.59
C VAL A 167 -9.50 9.63 16.60
N VAL A 168 -10.34 9.54 15.59
CA VAL A 168 -11.17 8.38 15.30
C VAL A 168 -10.74 7.81 13.96
N LEU A 169 -10.54 6.49 13.90
CA LEU A 169 -10.47 5.77 12.65
C LEU A 169 -11.90 5.40 12.25
N VAL A 170 -12.34 5.91 11.11
CA VAL A 170 -13.70 5.71 10.62
C VAL A 170 -13.83 4.31 10.01
N PRO A 171 -14.69 3.44 10.55
CA PRO A 171 -14.88 2.10 10.03
C PRO A 171 -15.69 2.13 8.73
N PHE A 172 -15.47 1.12 7.88
CA PHE A 172 -16.31 0.85 6.73
C PHE A 172 -17.34 -0.21 7.10
N SER A 173 -18.61 0.05 6.80
CA SER A 173 -19.68 -0.93 6.94
C SER A 173 -19.45 -2.13 6.00
N GLU A 174 -20.16 -3.23 6.23
CA GLU A 174 -20.08 -4.40 5.37
C GLU A 174 -20.48 -4.06 3.92
N ALA A 175 -21.60 -3.34 3.75
CA ALA A 175 -22.07 -2.93 2.43
C ALA A 175 -21.10 -2.02 1.68
N GLU A 176 -20.44 -1.06 2.38
CA GLU A 176 -19.42 -0.21 1.78
C GLU A 176 -18.19 -1.03 1.36
N ARG A 177 -17.76 -1.97 2.18
CA ARG A 177 -16.63 -2.86 1.81
C ARG A 177 -16.98 -3.73 0.60
N GLU A 178 -18.17 -4.33 0.55
CA GLU A 178 -18.64 -5.11 -0.60
C GLU A 178 -18.66 -4.28 -1.88
N ALA A 179 -19.19 -3.05 -1.82
CA ALA A 179 -19.20 -2.14 -2.97
C ALA A 179 -17.78 -1.80 -3.45
N ILE A 180 -16.83 -1.56 -2.53
CA ILE A 180 -15.44 -1.26 -2.85
C ILE A 180 -14.75 -2.48 -3.48
N LEU A 181 -14.95 -3.67 -2.94
CA LEU A 181 -14.37 -4.91 -3.45
C LEU A 181 -14.92 -5.31 -4.83
N ALA A 182 -16.15 -4.93 -5.13
CA ALA A 182 -16.74 -5.12 -6.47
C ALA A 182 -16.05 -4.26 -7.54
N LEU A 183 -15.50 -3.08 -7.15
CA LEU A 183 -14.77 -2.19 -8.06
C LEU A 183 -13.34 -2.63 -8.30
N ASP A 184 -12.70 -3.16 -7.27
CA ASP A 184 -11.31 -3.58 -7.32
C ASP A 184 -11.18 -5.00 -6.73
N PRO A 185 -11.30 -6.04 -7.59
CA PRO A 185 -11.15 -7.43 -7.19
C PRO A 185 -9.76 -7.79 -6.63
N LEU A 186 -8.77 -6.90 -6.82
CA LEU A 186 -7.42 -7.06 -6.26
C LEU A 186 -7.32 -6.54 -4.82
N SER A 187 -8.38 -5.94 -4.30
CA SER A 187 -8.49 -5.55 -2.89
C SER A 187 -9.06 -6.67 -2.03
N GLY A 188 -8.87 -6.56 -0.73
CA GLY A 188 -9.43 -7.48 0.25
C GLY A 188 -9.98 -6.78 1.49
N PRO A 189 -10.93 -7.38 2.21
CA PRO A 189 -11.35 -6.88 3.51
C PRO A 189 -10.19 -7.05 4.50
N ILE A 190 -9.98 -6.04 5.32
CA ILE A 190 -9.01 -6.07 6.40
C ILE A 190 -9.58 -5.33 7.61
N ALA A 191 -9.12 -5.67 8.82
CA ALA A 191 -9.41 -4.91 10.01
C ALA A 191 -8.10 -4.39 10.62
N ILE A 192 -8.11 -3.15 11.09
CA ILE A 192 -7.08 -2.61 11.95
C ILE A 192 -7.46 -3.06 13.36
N ALA A 193 -6.68 -3.99 13.93
CA ALA A 193 -6.99 -4.58 15.22
C ALA A 193 -7.04 -3.52 16.34
N ALA A 194 -7.87 -3.75 17.34
CA ALA A 194 -7.90 -2.93 18.56
C ALA A 194 -6.48 -2.74 19.11
N ASP A 195 -6.26 -1.65 19.80
CA ASP A 195 -4.96 -1.28 20.40
C ASP A 195 -3.81 -1.07 19.40
N THR A 196 -4.09 -1.02 18.09
CA THR A 196 -3.07 -0.68 17.07
C THR A 196 -2.59 0.76 17.20
N TYR A 197 -3.50 1.67 17.54
CA TYR A 197 -3.19 3.09 17.76
C TYR A 197 -3.67 3.56 19.14
N PRO A 198 -3.01 4.56 19.73
CA PRO A 198 -3.50 5.15 21.00
C PRO A 198 -4.96 5.59 20.91
N GLY A 199 -5.78 5.15 21.86
CA GLY A 199 -7.21 5.50 21.93
C GLY A 199 -8.13 4.74 20.99
N GLN A 200 -7.63 3.72 20.29
CA GLN A 200 -8.42 2.85 19.43
C GLN A 200 -8.76 1.54 20.18
N ASP A 201 -9.92 1.49 20.83
CA ASP A 201 -10.31 0.38 21.74
C ASP A 201 -11.03 -0.78 21.01
N ALA A 202 -11.31 -0.66 19.73
CA ALA A 202 -12.02 -1.66 18.94
C ALA A 202 -11.39 -1.88 17.57
N ASP A 203 -11.65 -3.05 16.99
CA ASP A 203 -11.28 -3.33 15.60
C ASP A 203 -11.95 -2.33 14.66
N VAL A 204 -11.22 -1.84 13.67
CA VAL A 204 -11.73 -0.95 12.63
C VAL A 204 -11.77 -1.69 11.30
N PRO A 205 -12.95 -2.17 10.87
CA PRO A 205 -13.13 -2.77 9.57
C PRO A 205 -12.84 -1.77 8.44
N THR A 206 -12.06 -2.18 7.46
CA THR A 206 -11.68 -1.36 6.30
C THR A 206 -11.37 -2.26 5.11
N VAL A 207 -10.74 -1.70 4.09
CA VAL A 207 -10.23 -2.42 2.92
C VAL A 207 -8.73 -2.19 2.77
N GLY A 208 -8.05 -3.17 2.20
CA GLY A 208 -6.64 -3.09 1.90
C GLY A 208 -6.35 -3.64 0.51
N VAL A 209 -5.20 -3.26 -0.03
CA VAL A 209 -4.69 -3.81 -1.28
C VAL A 209 -3.39 -4.54 -1.02
N PRO A 210 -3.16 -5.71 -1.65
CA PRO A 210 -1.86 -6.33 -1.62
C PRO A 210 -0.83 -5.39 -2.27
N VAL A 211 0.40 -5.49 -1.83
CA VAL A 211 1.53 -4.81 -2.45
C VAL A 211 2.55 -5.86 -2.82
N GLY A 212 3.07 -5.80 -4.01
CA GLY A 212 4.18 -6.64 -4.43
C GLY A 212 5.51 -5.88 -4.36
N ALA A 213 6.56 -6.63 -4.08
CA ALA A 213 7.92 -6.25 -4.43
C ALA A 213 8.22 -6.83 -5.81
N TYR A 214 8.63 -5.96 -6.72
CA TYR A 214 8.85 -6.30 -8.11
C TYR A 214 10.27 -5.94 -8.54
N ALA A 215 10.79 -6.72 -9.47
CA ALA A 215 11.91 -6.35 -10.31
C ALA A 215 11.43 -6.02 -11.72
N THR A 216 12.34 -5.64 -12.59
CA THR A 216 12.09 -5.60 -14.04
C THR A 216 12.69 -6.83 -14.72
N THR A 217 12.31 -7.08 -15.97
CA THR A 217 12.90 -8.13 -16.82
C THR A 217 14.41 -8.00 -17.02
N HIS A 218 15.03 -6.90 -16.57
CA HIS A 218 16.47 -6.66 -16.64
C HIS A 218 17.25 -7.25 -15.44
N MET A 219 16.56 -7.67 -14.38
CA MET A 219 17.22 -8.34 -13.25
C MET A 219 17.60 -9.76 -13.63
N SER A 220 18.78 -10.22 -13.21
CA SER A 220 19.19 -11.61 -13.46
C SER A 220 18.43 -12.59 -12.55
N ASP A 221 18.25 -13.83 -13.03
CA ASP A 221 17.57 -14.88 -12.27
C ASP A 221 18.27 -15.17 -10.94
N ASP A 222 19.61 -15.16 -10.91
CA ASP A 222 20.36 -15.40 -9.67
C ASP A 222 20.16 -14.27 -8.66
N MET A 223 20.12 -13.02 -9.13
CA MET A 223 19.84 -11.87 -8.28
C MET A 223 18.42 -11.94 -7.70
N ALA A 224 17.42 -12.20 -8.55
CA ALA A 224 16.03 -12.32 -8.14
C ALA A 224 15.81 -13.48 -7.16
N HIS A 225 16.45 -14.63 -7.42
CA HIS A 225 16.43 -15.78 -6.51
C HIS A 225 17.01 -15.42 -5.14
N ALA A 226 18.21 -14.83 -5.11
CA ALA A 226 18.88 -14.46 -3.86
C ALA A 226 18.07 -13.45 -3.05
N ILE A 227 17.50 -12.42 -3.69
CA ILE A 227 16.64 -11.43 -3.02
C ILE A 227 15.41 -12.10 -2.42
N THR A 228 14.72 -12.95 -3.20
CA THR A 228 13.49 -13.63 -2.78
C THR A 228 13.77 -14.59 -1.62
N ARG A 229 14.85 -15.39 -1.70
CA ARG A 229 15.28 -16.29 -0.65
C ARG A 229 15.60 -15.54 0.63
N THR A 230 16.46 -14.52 0.55
CA THR A 230 16.89 -13.74 1.72
C THR A 230 15.70 -13.11 2.42
N PHE A 231 14.73 -12.60 1.68
CA PHE A 231 13.50 -12.05 2.26
C PHE A 231 12.73 -13.12 3.04
N TRP A 232 12.41 -14.25 2.42
CA TRP A 232 11.56 -15.28 3.05
C TRP A 232 12.23 -15.98 4.21
N GLU A 233 13.51 -16.28 4.13
CA GLU A 233 14.28 -16.89 5.23
C GLU A 233 14.36 -15.99 6.48
N ASN A 234 14.22 -14.68 6.31
CA ASN A 234 14.31 -13.70 7.40
C ASN A 234 12.97 -13.02 7.74
N ARG A 235 11.86 -13.39 7.09
CA ARG A 235 10.56 -12.74 7.29
C ARG A 235 10.08 -12.80 8.74
N GLU A 236 10.31 -13.91 9.45
CA GLU A 236 9.92 -14.06 10.84
C GLU A 236 10.71 -13.13 11.78
N ALA A 237 12.00 -12.96 11.53
CA ALA A 237 12.82 -12.00 12.26
C ALA A 237 12.33 -10.56 12.01
N LEU A 238 12.03 -10.21 10.76
CA LEU A 238 11.43 -8.92 10.41
C LEU A 238 10.09 -8.69 11.13
N ALA A 239 9.23 -9.72 11.22
CA ALA A 239 7.96 -9.66 11.93
C ALA A 239 8.14 -9.45 13.45
N GLY A 240 9.17 -10.04 14.04
CA GLY A 240 9.54 -9.82 15.44
C GLY A 240 9.95 -8.38 15.73
N GLU A 241 10.57 -7.70 14.76
CA GLU A 241 10.97 -6.29 14.88
C GLU A 241 9.80 -5.33 14.59
N ARG A 242 8.94 -5.68 13.65
CA ARG A 242 7.85 -4.83 13.17
C ARG A 242 6.60 -5.64 12.84
N PRO A 243 5.48 -5.40 13.53
CA PRO A 243 4.26 -6.21 13.42
C PRO A 243 3.68 -6.31 11.99
N TRP A 244 3.84 -5.28 11.15
CA TRP A 244 3.30 -5.30 9.79
C TRP A 244 3.84 -6.41 8.89
N TRP A 245 4.99 -7.03 9.23
CA TRP A 245 5.51 -8.18 8.50
C TRP A 245 4.82 -9.51 8.86
N ALA A 246 4.10 -9.57 9.99
CA ALA A 246 3.48 -10.80 10.47
C ALA A 246 2.39 -11.34 9.52
N GLY A 247 1.66 -10.45 8.85
CA GLY A 247 0.58 -10.82 7.92
C GLY A 247 1.03 -11.21 6.51
N VAL A 248 2.35 -11.35 6.27
CA VAL A 248 2.88 -11.67 4.93
C VAL A 248 3.26 -13.15 4.88
N SER A 249 2.72 -13.88 3.89
CA SER A 249 3.07 -15.28 3.62
C SER A 249 3.29 -15.53 2.12
N PRO A 250 4.07 -16.58 1.76
CA PRO A 250 4.39 -16.87 0.36
C PRO A 250 3.17 -17.11 -0.52
N GLU A 251 2.12 -17.73 0.02
CA GLU A 251 0.89 -18.07 -0.70
C GLU A 251 0.14 -16.83 -1.21
N LEU A 252 0.35 -15.66 -0.57
CA LEU A 252 -0.25 -14.40 -0.99
C LEU A 252 0.24 -13.92 -2.36
N ILE A 253 1.28 -14.55 -2.93
CA ILE A 253 1.73 -14.27 -4.30
C ILE A 253 0.60 -14.47 -5.34
N ALA A 254 -0.39 -15.30 -5.01
CA ALA A 254 -1.57 -15.52 -5.84
C ALA A 254 -2.38 -14.24 -6.11
N TYR A 255 -2.29 -13.24 -5.25
CA TYR A 255 -3.01 -11.96 -5.37
C TYR A 255 -2.24 -10.86 -6.13
N LEU A 256 -0.99 -11.13 -6.56
CA LEU A 256 -0.21 -10.17 -7.33
C LEU A 256 -0.43 -10.40 -8.83
N TRP A 257 -0.57 -9.34 -9.60
CA TRP A 257 -0.95 -9.40 -11.02
C TRP A 257 0.23 -9.72 -11.96
N ALA A 258 1.42 -9.21 -11.69
CA ALA A 258 2.56 -9.41 -12.59
C ALA A 258 3.09 -10.84 -12.52
N GLU A 259 3.61 -11.35 -13.66
CA GLU A 259 4.27 -12.65 -13.70
C GLU A 259 5.39 -12.72 -12.64
N VAL A 260 5.58 -13.91 -12.09
CA VAL A 260 6.68 -14.16 -11.16
C VAL A 260 8.01 -14.16 -11.90
N HIS A 261 9.03 -13.50 -11.36
CA HIS A 261 10.37 -13.52 -11.93
C HIS A 261 10.91 -14.96 -11.95
N PRO A 262 11.54 -15.44 -13.04
CA PRO A 262 12.02 -16.82 -13.11
C PRO A 262 12.93 -17.21 -11.94
N GLY A 263 13.81 -16.31 -11.49
CA GLY A 263 14.64 -16.53 -10.31
C GLY A 263 13.83 -16.65 -9.02
N ALA A 264 12.78 -15.83 -8.85
CA ALA A 264 11.89 -15.96 -7.70
C ALA A 264 11.07 -17.25 -7.75
N ALA A 265 10.59 -17.64 -8.93
CA ALA A 265 9.85 -18.89 -9.15
C ALA A 265 10.67 -20.11 -8.72
N ARG A 266 11.98 -20.12 -9.00
CA ARG A 266 12.90 -21.17 -8.56
C ARG A 266 12.89 -21.33 -7.03
N TYR A 267 12.91 -20.22 -6.29
CA TYR A 267 12.85 -20.28 -4.82
C TYR A 267 11.49 -20.77 -4.32
N TYR A 268 10.37 -20.32 -4.92
CA TYR A 268 9.03 -20.82 -4.53
C TYR A 268 8.89 -22.31 -4.78
N GLU A 269 9.47 -22.86 -5.85
CA GLU A 269 9.54 -24.30 -6.11
C GLU A 269 10.34 -25.02 -5.00
N GLU A 270 11.48 -24.47 -4.57
CA GLU A 270 12.33 -25.03 -3.49
C GLU A 270 11.56 -25.15 -2.17
N ILE A 271 10.67 -24.21 -1.86
CA ILE A 271 9.86 -24.22 -0.62
C ILE A 271 8.47 -24.83 -0.80
N GLY A 272 8.15 -25.36 -1.98
CA GLY A 272 6.89 -26.05 -2.27
C GLY A 272 5.66 -25.14 -2.36
N VAL A 273 5.83 -23.86 -2.67
CA VAL A 273 4.73 -22.91 -2.88
C VAL A 273 4.30 -22.91 -4.34
N GLU A 274 3.02 -23.18 -4.58
CA GLU A 274 2.46 -23.18 -5.92
C GLU A 274 2.26 -21.75 -6.43
N ILE A 275 2.84 -21.46 -7.60
CA ILE A 275 2.65 -20.21 -8.31
C ILE A 275 1.47 -20.38 -9.27
N PRO A 276 0.41 -19.54 -9.18
CA PRO A 276 -0.70 -19.61 -10.10
C PRO A 276 -0.25 -19.41 -11.55
N ALA A 277 -0.72 -20.27 -12.45
CA ALA A 277 -0.58 -20.04 -13.88
C ALA A 277 -1.36 -18.79 -14.29
N ARG A 278 -0.76 -17.92 -15.11
CA ARG A 278 -1.34 -16.66 -15.60
C ARG A 278 -1.37 -16.65 -17.11
#